data_9096990d8b37e513423d63c549f84aae
#
_entry.id   9096990d8b37e513423d63c549f84aae
#
_cell.length_a   1.000
_cell.length_b   1.000
_cell.length_c   1.000
_cell.angle_alpha   90.00
_cell.angle_beta   90.00
_cell.angle_gamma   90.00
#
_symmetry.space_group_name_H-M   'P 1'
#
loop_
_entity.id
_entity.type
_entity.pdbx_description
1 polymer ?
#
loop_
_entity_poly.entity_id
_entity_poly.type
_entity_poly.pdbx_seq_one_letter_code
_entity_poly.pdbx_strand_id
1 'polypeptide(L)'
;MPKRGENIYKRKDGRWEGRYIRGRSPSGGAVYGYVYARSYRECRVKRQKQLEALGKAPEQAASLTLAQAAGRFLADREKQLKESTRARYAYLLRHYILPGLGETSVGQLTANGISDFLGGLQRGGLSGKSARDVGVLLKSVLKYSTRRLECSCPGLEAELPVYRRKQ
;
A
#
# COMPACT_ATOMS: atom_id res chain seq x y z
N MET A 1 37.29 7.79 -10.20
CA MET A 1 37.33 7.27 -8.82
C MET A 1 36.03 7.54 -8.14
N PRO A 2 35.49 6.59 -7.33
CA PRO A 2 34.22 6.81 -6.61
C PRO A 2 34.40 7.94 -5.59
N LYS A 3 33.44 8.87 -5.57
CA LYS A 3 33.43 9.94 -4.57
C LYS A 3 32.95 9.38 -3.23
N ARG A 4 33.47 9.91 -2.12
CA ARG A 4 33.06 9.53 -0.75
C ARG A 4 31.54 9.74 -0.62
N GLY A 5 30.75 8.67 -0.29
CA GLY A 5 29.31 8.74 -0.15
C GLY A 5 28.50 8.18 -1.34
N GLU A 6 29.09 7.84 -2.47
CA GLU A 6 28.36 7.32 -3.64
C GLU A 6 27.87 5.86 -3.48
N ASN A 7 28.31 5.14 -2.44
CA ASN A 7 27.94 3.73 -2.19
C ASN A 7 28.17 2.81 -3.41
N ILE A 8 29.27 3.05 -4.15
CA ILE A 8 29.72 2.27 -5.29
C ILE A 8 31.12 1.75 -5.00
N TYR A 9 31.31 0.44 -5.09
CA TYR A 9 32.55 -0.23 -4.72
C TYR A 9 33.01 -1.19 -5.82
N LYS A 10 34.35 -1.32 -6.00
CA LYS A 10 34.91 -2.33 -6.87
C LYS A 10 35.08 -3.62 -6.08
N ARG A 11 34.49 -4.70 -6.52
CA ARG A 11 34.58 -6.03 -5.91
C ARG A 11 35.92 -6.71 -6.27
N LYS A 12 36.29 -7.73 -5.51
CA LYS A 12 37.45 -8.55 -5.78
C LYS A 12 37.37 -9.30 -7.12
N ASP A 13 36.16 -9.59 -7.59
CA ASP A 13 35.87 -10.23 -8.88
C ASP A 13 35.93 -9.25 -10.08
N GLY A 14 36.37 -8.02 -9.87
CA GLY A 14 36.55 -6.99 -10.89
C GLY A 14 35.29 -6.22 -11.25
N ARG A 15 34.09 -6.67 -10.83
CA ARG A 15 32.83 -5.98 -11.05
C ARG A 15 32.63 -4.80 -10.10
N TRP A 16 31.85 -3.83 -10.51
CA TRP A 16 31.40 -2.73 -9.67
C TRP A 16 30.04 -3.04 -9.08
N GLU A 17 29.90 -2.79 -7.79
CA GLU A 17 28.66 -2.95 -7.03
C GLU A 17 28.19 -1.58 -6.55
N GLY A 18 26.95 -1.24 -6.85
CA GLY A 18 26.28 -0.04 -6.33
C GLY A 18 25.17 -0.42 -5.36
N ARG A 19 25.24 0.10 -4.13
CA ARG A 19 24.21 -0.10 -3.09
C ARG A 19 23.27 1.09 -3.04
N TYR A 20 21.98 0.84 -2.87
CA TYR A 20 20.96 1.86 -2.67
C TYR A 20 19.91 1.40 -1.66
N ILE A 21 19.21 2.34 -1.02
CA ILE A 21 18.12 2.01 -0.10
C ILE A 21 16.87 1.76 -0.95
N ARG A 22 16.34 0.53 -0.88
CA ARG A 22 15.12 0.11 -1.56
C ARG A 22 13.85 0.44 -0.75
N GLY A 23 13.97 0.56 0.56
CA GLY A 23 12.87 0.82 1.48
C GLY A 23 13.32 0.79 2.93
N ARG A 24 12.36 0.80 3.84
CA ARG A 24 12.60 0.60 5.26
C ARG A 24 11.78 -0.59 5.77
N SER A 25 12.35 -1.36 6.68
CA SER A 25 11.62 -2.44 7.35
C SER A 25 10.60 -1.88 8.33
N PRO A 26 9.61 -2.67 8.77
CA PRO A 26 8.65 -2.26 9.81
C PRO A 26 9.32 -1.80 11.12
N SER A 27 10.54 -2.31 11.39
CA SER A 27 11.38 -1.92 12.53
C SER A 27 12.21 -0.65 12.29
N GLY A 28 12.02 0.06 11.16
CA GLY A 28 12.72 1.30 10.81
C GLY A 28 14.09 1.09 10.16
N GLY A 29 14.61 -0.13 10.07
CA GLY A 29 15.88 -0.46 9.44
C GLY A 29 15.87 -0.24 7.92
N ALA A 30 17.01 0.19 7.34
CA ALA A 30 17.13 0.35 5.90
C ALA A 30 17.24 -1.00 5.20
N VAL A 31 16.40 -1.21 4.19
CA VAL A 31 16.46 -2.37 3.28
C VAL A 31 17.23 -1.95 2.03
N TYR A 32 18.31 -2.65 1.73
CA TYR A 32 19.20 -2.32 0.63
C TYR A 32 18.91 -3.14 -0.63
N GLY A 33 19.04 -2.46 -1.79
CA GLY A 33 19.12 -3.09 -3.11
C GLY A 33 20.52 -2.94 -3.66
N TYR A 34 20.89 -3.81 -4.61
CA TYR A 34 22.21 -3.84 -5.22
C TYR A 34 22.11 -3.87 -6.74
N VAL A 35 23.03 -3.17 -7.41
CA VAL A 35 23.22 -3.24 -8.86
C VAL A 35 24.67 -3.60 -9.16
N TYR A 36 24.88 -4.32 -10.26
CA TYR A 36 26.20 -4.77 -10.68
C TYR A 36 26.49 -4.32 -12.11
N ALA A 37 27.75 -3.94 -12.36
CA ALA A 37 28.21 -3.53 -13.68
C ALA A 37 29.71 -3.86 -13.89
N ARG A 38 30.13 -3.86 -15.14
CA ARG A 38 31.53 -4.06 -15.51
C ARG A 38 32.39 -2.80 -15.33
N SER A 39 31.75 -1.63 -15.40
CA SER A 39 32.41 -0.34 -15.21
C SER A 39 31.75 0.50 -14.11
N TYR A 40 32.52 1.41 -13.51
CA TYR A 40 32.01 2.38 -12.53
C TYR A 40 30.91 3.25 -13.12
N ARG A 41 31.10 3.75 -14.36
CA ARG A 41 30.14 4.64 -15.04
C ARG A 41 28.81 3.92 -15.26
N GLU A 42 28.85 2.69 -15.72
CA GLU A 42 27.64 1.86 -15.91
C GLU A 42 26.94 1.54 -14.59
N CYS A 43 27.70 1.22 -13.54
CA CYS A 43 27.15 0.97 -12.21
C CYS A 43 26.44 2.19 -11.64
N ARG A 44 27.03 3.38 -11.83
CA ARG A 44 26.43 4.66 -11.42
C ARG A 44 25.11 4.92 -12.16
N VAL A 45 25.08 4.71 -13.47
CA VAL A 45 23.86 4.89 -14.28
C VAL A 45 22.77 3.88 -13.85
N LYS A 46 23.13 2.61 -13.67
CA LYS A 46 22.18 1.58 -13.21
C LYS A 46 21.62 1.92 -11.82
N ARG A 47 22.48 2.34 -10.89
CA ARG A 47 22.07 2.74 -9.54
C ARG A 47 21.15 3.97 -9.60
N GLN A 48 21.50 4.97 -10.41
CA GLN A 48 20.68 6.17 -10.59
C GLN A 48 19.30 5.83 -11.14
N LYS A 49 19.21 4.95 -12.16
CA LYS A 49 17.95 4.43 -12.69
C LYS A 49 17.09 3.75 -11.63
N GLN A 50 17.71 2.97 -10.74
CA GLN A 50 16.98 2.32 -9.64
C GLN A 50 16.48 3.34 -8.60
N LEU A 51 17.29 4.35 -8.28
CA LEU A 51 16.87 5.44 -7.39
C LEU A 51 15.74 6.28 -8.01
N GLU A 52 15.80 6.56 -9.30
CA GLU A 52 14.73 7.25 -10.03
C GLU A 52 13.46 6.41 -10.13
N ALA A 53 13.59 5.10 -10.32
CA ALA A 53 12.47 4.17 -10.30
C ALA A 53 11.84 4.07 -8.90
N LEU A 54 12.63 4.19 -7.83
CA LEU A 54 12.15 4.24 -6.44
C LEU A 54 11.61 5.62 -6.06
N GLY A 55 12.21 6.69 -6.59
CA GLY A 55 11.70 8.06 -6.46
C GLY A 55 10.49 8.34 -7.35
N LYS A 56 10.33 7.55 -8.40
CA LYS A 56 9.11 7.39 -9.23
C LYS A 56 8.22 6.25 -8.74
N ALA A 57 8.42 5.73 -7.52
CA ALA A 57 7.33 5.06 -6.83
C ALA A 57 6.15 6.04 -6.88
N PRO A 58 5.05 5.69 -7.55
CA PRO A 58 4.30 6.66 -8.32
C PRO A 58 3.75 7.76 -7.41
N GLU A 59 4.09 9.01 -7.70
CA GLU A 59 3.35 10.18 -7.20
C GLU A 59 1.84 9.98 -7.41
N GLN A 60 1.46 9.24 -8.44
CA GLN A 60 0.09 8.82 -8.70
C GLN A 60 -0.45 7.83 -7.64
N ALA A 61 0.38 6.95 -7.06
CA ALA A 61 -0.05 6.06 -5.98
C ALA A 61 0.00 6.76 -4.62
N ALA A 62 0.89 7.73 -4.43
CA ALA A 62 0.90 8.57 -3.24
C ALA A 62 -0.27 9.58 -3.23
N SER A 63 -0.85 9.88 -4.38
CA SER A 63 -1.96 10.83 -4.53
C SER A 63 -3.34 10.19 -4.63
N LEU A 64 -3.45 8.87 -4.87
CA LEU A 64 -4.75 8.20 -4.99
C LEU A 64 -5.41 8.09 -3.63
N THR A 65 -6.50 8.83 -3.42
CA THR A 65 -7.27 8.73 -2.19
C THR A 65 -8.09 7.44 -2.13
N LEU A 66 -8.44 7.01 -0.92
CA LEU A 66 -9.30 5.84 -0.75
C LEU A 66 -10.67 6.05 -1.39
N ALA A 67 -11.20 7.28 -1.39
CA ALA A 67 -12.46 7.62 -2.05
C ALA A 67 -12.39 7.37 -3.57
N GLN A 68 -11.31 7.80 -4.22
CA GLN A 68 -11.10 7.57 -5.65
C GLN A 68 -10.91 6.08 -5.96
N ALA A 69 -10.15 5.37 -5.14
CA ALA A 69 -9.96 3.93 -5.28
C ALA A 69 -11.28 3.14 -5.13
N ALA A 70 -12.11 3.51 -4.14
CA ALA A 70 -13.41 2.91 -3.90
C ALA A 70 -14.39 3.17 -5.06
N GLY A 71 -14.39 4.37 -5.62
CA GLY A 71 -15.19 4.71 -6.80
C GLY A 71 -14.83 3.84 -8.01
N ARG A 72 -13.52 3.69 -8.31
CA ARG A 72 -13.03 2.81 -9.39
C ARG A 72 -13.36 1.34 -9.13
N PHE A 73 -13.20 0.89 -7.89
CA PHE A 73 -13.56 -0.48 -7.48
C PHE A 73 -15.03 -0.80 -7.73
N LEU A 74 -15.95 0.10 -7.38
CA LEU A 74 -17.38 -0.09 -7.60
C LEU A 74 -17.71 -0.07 -9.10
N ALA A 75 -17.16 0.87 -9.87
CA ALA A 75 -17.40 1.00 -11.31
C ALA A 75 -16.93 -0.26 -12.07
N ASP A 76 -15.71 -0.77 -11.79
CA ASP A 76 -15.17 -1.96 -12.45
C ASP A 76 -15.99 -3.23 -12.14
N ARG A 77 -16.65 -3.27 -11.00
CA ARG A 77 -17.44 -4.43 -10.55
C ARG A 77 -18.94 -4.28 -10.77
N GLU A 78 -19.40 -3.19 -11.33
CA GLU A 78 -20.82 -2.91 -11.51
C GLU A 78 -21.55 -4.05 -12.22
N LYS A 79 -20.96 -4.59 -13.28
CA LYS A 79 -21.54 -5.70 -14.08
C LYS A 79 -21.41 -7.08 -13.41
N GLN A 80 -20.54 -7.22 -12.41
CA GLN A 80 -20.23 -8.50 -11.77
C GLN A 80 -20.96 -8.70 -10.43
N LEU A 81 -21.38 -7.61 -9.79
CA LEU A 81 -22.03 -7.64 -8.50
C LEU A 81 -23.55 -7.62 -8.66
N LYS A 82 -24.23 -8.43 -7.86
CA LYS A 82 -25.68 -8.31 -7.69
C LYS A 82 -26.01 -6.91 -7.15
N GLU A 83 -27.15 -6.37 -7.57
CA GLU A 83 -27.58 -5.02 -7.17
C GLU A 83 -27.61 -4.83 -5.64
N SER A 84 -28.14 -5.83 -4.91
CA SER A 84 -28.17 -5.82 -3.44
C SER A 84 -26.78 -5.73 -2.81
N THR A 85 -25.79 -6.41 -3.40
CA THR A 85 -24.39 -6.35 -2.93
C THR A 85 -23.78 -4.97 -3.22
N ARG A 86 -24.06 -4.42 -4.40
CA ARG A 86 -23.61 -3.08 -4.79
C ARG A 86 -24.17 -2.01 -3.84
N ALA A 87 -25.49 -2.07 -3.58
CA ALA A 87 -26.15 -1.17 -2.64
C ALA A 87 -25.53 -1.26 -1.24
N ARG A 88 -25.26 -2.49 -0.75
CA ARG A 88 -24.59 -2.71 0.54
C ARG A 88 -23.19 -2.14 0.56
N TYR A 89 -22.39 -2.33 -0.49
CA TYR A 89 -21.04 -1.78 -0.57
C TYR A 89 -21.04 -0.25 -0.60
N ALA A 90 -21.92 0.34 -1.40
CA ALA A 90 -22.10 1.79 -1.45
C ALA A 90 -22.50 2.36 -0.07
N TYR A 91 -23.41 1.68 0.64
CA TYR A 91 -23.80 2.05 1.99
C TYR A 91 -22.62 2.02 2.96
N LEU A 92 -21.87 0.90 3.02
CA LEU A 92 -20.73 0.75 3.93
C LEU A 92 -19.60 1.76 3.63
N LEU A 93 -19.34 2.01 2.34
CA LEU A 93 -18.37 3.02 1.94
C LEU A 93 -18.82 4.41 2.41
N ARG A 94 -20.04 4.81 2.05
CA ARG A 94 -20.55 6.18 2.31
C ARG A 94 -20.67 6.48 3.80
N HIS A 95 -21.16 5.53 4.60
CA HIS A 95 -21.50 5.80 6.00
C HIS A 95 -20.36 5.51 6.98
N TYR A 96 -19.44 4.62 6.65
CA TYR A 96 -18.38 4.21 7.59
C TYR A 96 -16.96 4.49 7.09
N ILE A 97 -16.65 4.13 5.85
CA ILE A 97 -15.27 4.16 5.36
C ILE A 97 -14.85 5.56 4.92
N LEU A 98 -15.62 6.18 4.03
CA LEU A 98 -15.26 7.47 3.44
C LEU A 98 -15.21 8.63 4.44
N PRO A 99 -16.11 8.74 5.44
CA PRO A 99 -16.03 9.84 6.40
C PRO A 99 -14.74 9.84 7.23
N GLY A 100 -14.16 8.65 7.50
CA GLY A 100 -12.96 8.53 8.32
C GLY A 100 -11.66 8.40 7.54
N LEU A 101 -11.70 7.76 6.37
CA LEU A 101 -10.50 7.38 5.61
C LEU A 101 -10.53 7.84 4.14
N GLY A 102 -11.61 8.45 3.67
CA GLY A 102 -11.82 8.76 2.25
C GLY A 102 -10.74 9.63 1.64
N GLU A 103 -10.30 10.66 2.35
CA GLU A 103 -9.27 11.61 1.90
C GLU A 103 -7.84 11.08 2.10
N THR A 104 -7.68 9.97 2.83
CA THR A 104 -6.36 9.40 3.07
C THR A 104 -5.86 8.71 1.81
N SER A 105 -4.59 8.96 1.46
CA SER A 105 -3.93 8.24 0.36
C SER A 105 -3.85 6.74 0.67
N VAL A 106 -4.15 5.91 -0.33
CA VAL A 106 -4.10 4.44 -0.21
C VAL A 106 -2.73 3.95 0.26
N GLY A 107 -1.65 4.61 -0.18
CA GLY A 107 -0.28 4.28 0.21
C GLY A 107 0.08 4.66 1.66
N GLN A 108 -0.71 5.53 2.30
CA GLN A 108 -0.51 5.94 3.70
C GLN A 108 -1.33 5.11 4.69
N LEU A 109 -2.29 4.33 4.22
CA LEU A 109 -3.10 3.46 5.08
C LEU A 109 -2.25 2.30 5.60
N THR A 110 -1.89 2.36 6.88
CA THR A 110 -1.15 1.30 7.57
C THR A 110 -2.08 0.26 8.18
N ALA A 111 -1.55 -0.93 8.47
CA ALA A 111 -2.30 -1.99 9.13
C ALA A 111 -2.83 -1.54 10.50
N ASN A 112 -1.99 -0.88 11.30
CA ASN A 112 -2.38 -0.34 12.61
C ASN A 112 -3.47 0.73 12.47
N GLY A 113 -3.33 1.68 11.53
CA GLY A 113 -4.33 2.71 11.29
C GLY A 113 -5.71 2.15 10.92
N ILE A 114 -5.75 1.07 10.14
CA ILE A 114 -6.99 0.36 9.81
C ILE A 114 -7.57 -0.36 11.04
N SER A 115 -6.73 -1.02 11.84
CA SER A 115 -7.16 -1.69 13.07
C SER A 115 -7.74 -0.69 14.08
N ASP A 116 -7.07 0.46 14.27
CA ASP A 116 -7.54 1.54 15.13
C ASP A 116 -8.87 2.14 14.64
N PHE A 117 -9.00 2.34 13.34
CA PHE A 117 -10.23 2.79 12.72
C PHE A 117 -11.39 1.83 12.98
N LEU A 118 -11.20 0.53 12.74
CA LEU A 118 -12.25 -0.48 12.98
C LEU A 118 -12.61 -0.59 14.47
N GLY A 119 -11.60 -0.50 15.35
CA GLY A 119 -11.80 -0.43 16.80
C GLY A 119 -12.57 0.83 17.22
N GLY A 120 -12.31 1.96 16.57
CA GLY A 120 -13.06 3.21 16.75
C GLY A 120 -14.53 3.07 16.41
N LEU A 121 -14.86 2.43 15.28
CA LEU A 121 -16.24 2.15 14.89
C LEU A 121 -16.98 1.28 15.91
N GLN A 122 -16.30 0.27 16.48
CA GLN A 122 -16.89 -0.57 17.52
C GLN A 122 -17.15 0.20 18.82
N ARG A 123 -16.21 1.06 19.24
CA ARG A 123 -16.41 1.95 20.40
C ARG A 123 -17.55 2.94 20.16
N GLY A 124 -17.77 3.36 18.92
CA GLY A 124 -18.90 4.17 18.50
C GLY A 124 -20.23 3.43 18.39
N GLY A 125 -20.30 2.16 18.83
CA GLY A 125 -21.54 1.38 18.89
C GLY A 125 -21.78 0.43 17.70
N LEU A 126 -20.85 0.35 16.72
CA LEU A 126 -21.00 -0.58 15.62
C LEU A 126 -20.78 -2.02 16.10
N SER A 127 -21.67 -2.94 15.70
CA SER A 127 -21.52 -4.35 16.07
C SER A 127 -20.23 -4.95 15.51
N GLY A 128 -19.63 -5.92 16.23
CA GLY A 128 -18.42 -6.60 15.79
C GLY A 128 -18.57 -7.24 14.40
N LYS A 129 -19.78 -7.76 14.06
CA LYS A 129 -20.09 -8.28 12.72
C LYS A 129 -20.03 -7.16 11.68
N SER A 130 -20.67 -6.03 11.93
CA SER A 130 -20.69 -4.90 11.00
C SER A 130 -19.30 -4.29 10.82
N ALA A 131 -18.52 -4.14 11.91
CA ALA A 131 -17.15 -3.66 11.83
C ALA A 131 -16.27 -4.61 11.00
N ARG A 132 -16.46 -5.93 11.13
CA ARG A 132 -15.78 -6.92 10.29
C ARG A 132 -16.18 -6.78 8.81
N ASP A 133 -17.45 -6.59 8.50
CA ASP A 133 -17.95 -6.40 7.13
C ASP A 133 -17.33 -5.12 6.50
N VAL A 134 -17.23 -4.03 7.26
CA VAL A 134 -16.52 -2.80 6.86
C VAL A 134 -15.05 -3.11 6.55
N GLY A 135 -14.36 -3.84 7.42
CA GLY A 135 -12.96 -4.21 7.23
C GLY A 135 -12.74 -5.12 6.02
N VAL A 136 -13.63 -6.08 5.77
CA VAL A 136 -13.58 -6.96 4.59
C VAL A 136 -13.73 -6.14 3.30
N LEU A 137 -14.67 -5.19 3.27
CA LEU A 137 -14.84 -4.32 2.10
C LEU A 137 -13.63 -3.42 1.90
N LEU A 138 -13.10 -2.80 2.97
CA LEU A 138 -11.89 -1.98 2.91
C LEU A 138 -10.71 -2.77 2.34
N LYS A 139 -10.46 -3.98 2.84
CA LYS A 139 -9.42 -4.87 2.28
C LYS A 139 -9.65 -5.22 0.82
N SER A 140 -10.89 -5.38 0.39
CA SER A 140 -11.23 -5.65 -1.01
C SER A 140 -10.89 -4.46 -1.92
N VAL A 141 -11.12 -3.23 -1.46
CA VAL A 141 -10.73 -2.00 -2.17
C VAL A 141 -9.20 -1.88 -2.23
N LEU A 142 -8.49 -2.11 -1.12
CA LEU A 142 -7.03 -2.06 -1.09
C LEU A 142 -6.40 -3.14 -2.00
N LYS A 143 -6.94 -4.35 -1.98
CA LYS A 143 -6.49 -5.45 -2.87
C LYS A 143 -6.71 -5.12 -4.36
N TYR A 144 -7.83 -4.47 -4.67
CA TYR A 144 -8.10 -3.96 -6.00
C TYR A 144 -7.07 -2.89 -6.39
N SER A 145 -6.79 -1.94 -5.49
CA SER A 145 -5.80 -0.87 -5.72
C SER A 145 -4.41 -1.42 -5.98
N THR A 146 -3.98 -2.45 -5.24
CA THR A 146 -2.69 -3.10 -5.49
C THR A 146 -2.65 -3.80 -6.84
N ARG A 147 -3.71 -4.51 -7.23
CA ARG A 147 -3.72 -5.37 -8.43
C ARG A 147 -4.00 -4.61 -9.72
N ARG A 148 -4.86 -3.60 -9.69
CA ARG A 148 -5.34 -2.89 -10.87
C ARG A 148 -4.75 -1.49 -11.03
N LEU A 149 -4.41 -0.85 -9.91
CA LEU A 149 -3.90 0.51 -9.88
C LEU A 149 -2.41 0.56 -9.53
N GLU A 150 -1.80 -0.61 -9.35
CA GLU A 150 -0.37 -0.80 -9.03
C GLU A 150 0.10 0.02 -7.82
N CYS A 151 -0.82 0.26 -6.86
CA CYS A 151 -0.55 1.03 -5.66
C CYS A 151 0.03 0.14 -4.56
N SER A 152 1.03 0.62 -3.84
CA SER A 152 1.48 -0.01 -2.59
C SER A 152 0.44 0.23 -1.50
N CYS A 153 -0.08 -0.84 -0.89
CA CYS A 153 -1.13 -0.78 0.14
C CYS A 153 -0.67 -1.52 1.40
N PRO A 154 0.12 -0.88 2.27
CA PRO A 154 0.62 -1.51 3.51
C PRO A 154 -0.52 -1.94 4.46
N GLY A 155 -1.70 -1.32 4.35
CA GLY A 155 -2.89 -1.67 5.12
C GLY A 155 -3.52 -3.03 4.79
N LEU A 156 -3.07 -3.73 3.73
CA LEU A 156 -3.60 -5.07 3.39
C LEU A 156 -3.36 -6.11 4.49
N GLU A 157 -2.32 -5.94 5.28
CA GLU A 157 -1.96 -6.85 6.39
C GLU A 157 -2.78 -6.60 7.65
N ALA A 158 -3.64 -5.58 7.68
CA ALA A 158 -4.48 -5.27 8.84
C ALA A 158 -5.28 -6.48 9.30
N GLU A 159 -5.30 -6.74 10.60
CA GLU A 159 -6.15 -7.76 11.20
C GLU A 159 -7.59 -7.28 11.25
N LEU A 160 -8.52 -8.18 10.92
CA LEU A 160 -9.94 -7.88 11.00
C LEU A 160 -10.48 -8.25 12.38
N PRO A 161 -11.48 -7.50 12.92
CA PRO A 161 -12.11 -7.83 14.19
C PRO A 161 -12.63 -9.27 14.19
N VAL A 162 -12.36 -9.99 15.26
CA VAL A 162 -12.87 -11.35 15.44
C VAL A 162 -14.35 -11.24 15.81
N TYR A 163 -15.20 -11.86 15.01
CA TYR A 163 -16.61 -12.01 15.30
C TYR A 163 -16.92 -13.47 15.61
N ARG A 164 -17.29 -13.75 16.84
CA ARG A 164 -17.85 -15.06 17.24
C ARG A 164 -19.38 -14.94 17.19
N ARG A 165 -20.01 -15.78 16.41
CA ARG A 165 -21.48 -15.88 16.39
C ARG A 165 -21.91 -16.34 17.77
N LYS A 166 -22.78 -15.57 18.46
CA LYS A 166 -23.43 -16.07 19.69
C LYS A 166 -24.29 -17.25 19.26
N GLN A 167 -24.07 -18.41 19.84
CA GLN A 167 -24.98 -19.55 19.73
C GLN A 167 -26.27 -19.23 20.47
#